data_5f0ebf57801c7e65858f484249e4aeca
#
_entry.id   5f0ebf57801c7e65858f484249e4aeca
#
_cell.length_a   1.000
_cell.length_b   1.000
_cell.length_c   1.000
_cell.angle_alpha   90.00
_cell.angle_beta   90.00
_cell.angle_gamma   90.00
#
_symmetry.space_group_name_H-M   'P 1'
#
loop_
_entity.id
_entity.type
_entity.pdbx_description
1 polymer ?
#
loop_
_entity_poly.entity_id
_entity_poly.type
_entity_poly.pdbx_seq_one_letter_code
_entity_poly.pdbx_strand_id
1 'polypeptide(L)' 'MMTKGEFLTRFQRQPDGAWCCTKPIKIDGPTGPFTIRQGVIFNPGARLLGLDLAKELDRMAAEERIGQNSVLRQS' A
#
# COMPACT_ATOMS: atom_id res chain seq x y z
N MET A 1 2.06 -11.94 -11.37
CA MET A 1 1.50 -11.58 -10.04
C MET A 1 2.31 -10.43 -9.46
N MET A 2 1.63 -9.46 -8.86
CA MET A 2 2.28 -8.29 -8.29
C MET A 2 2.90 -8.62 -6.94
N THR A 3 4.15 -8.23 -6.73
CA THR A 3 4.80 -8.39 -5.43
C THR A 3 4.35 -7.28 -4.49
N LYS A 4 4.63 -7.46 -3.20
CA LYS A 4 4.34 -6.44 -2.20
C LYS A 4 5.07 -5.13 -2.52
N GLY A 5 6.33 -5.22 -2.93
CA GLY A 5 7.10 -4.04 -3.30
C GLY A 5 6.51 -3.33 -4.51
N GLU A 6 6.09 -4.07 -5.53
CA GLU A 6 5.45 -3.48 -6.69
C GLU A 6 4.14 -2.81 -6.33
N PHE A 7 3.36 -3.44 -5.46
CA PHE A 7 2.11 -2.86 -5.00
C PHE A 7 2.36 -1.51 -4.32
N LEU A 8 3.36 -1.45 -3.46
CA LEU A 8 3.71 -0.23 -2.75
C LEU A 8 4.16 0.90 -3.69
N THR A 9 4.78 0.56 -4.82
CA THR A 9 5.23 1.59 -5.77
C THR A 9 4.08 2.30 -6.45
N ARG A 10 2.87 1.75 -6.37
CA ARG A 10 1.67 2.38 -6.95
C ARG A 10 1.05 3.41 -6.01
N PHE A 11 1.61 3.59 -4.83
CA PHE A 11 1.09 4.52 -3.83
C PHE A 11 2.18 5.44 -3.35
N GLN A 12 1.77 6.62 -2.89
CA GLN A 12 2.69 7.58 -2.29
C GLN A 12 2.13 7.98 -0.93
N ARG A 13 2.95 7.85 0.12
CA ARG A 13 2.55 8.24 1.45
C ARG A 13 2.58 9.75 1.57
N GLN A 14 1.53 10.31 2.15
CA GLN A 14 1.41 11.74 2.37
C GLN A 14 1.90 12.10 3.78
N PRO A 15 2.29 13.37 4.00
CA PRO A 15 2.78 13.77 5.33
C PRO A 15 1.78 13.56 6.47
N ASP A 16 0.49 13.56 6.15
CA ASP A 16 -0.55 13.39 7.17
C ASP A 16 -0.86 11.92 7.46
N GLY A 17 -0.13 11.00 6.86
CA GLY A 17 -0.35 9.57 7.05
C GLY A 17 -1.29 8.93 6.05
N ALA A 18 -1.91 9.71 5.18
CA ALA A 18 -2.73 9.16 4.10
C ALA A 18 -1.86 8.59 3.00
N TRP A 19 -2.45 7.77 2.15
CA TRP A 19 -1.77 7.19 0.99
C TRP A 19 -2.54 7.56 -0.26
N CYS A 20 -1.83 8.02 -1.27
CA CYS A 20 -2.41 8.40 -2.56
C CYS A 20 -2.01 7.39 -3.62
N CYS A 21 -2.99 6.92 -4.38
CA CYS A 21 -2.71 6.02 -5.50
C CYS A 21 -2.14 6.84 -6.65
N THR A 22 -0.92 6.50 -7.10
CA THR A 22 -0.25 7.26 -8.16
C THR A 22 -0.36 6.61 -9.52
N LYS A 23 -0.72 5.31 -9.56
CA LYS A 23 -0.95 4.59 -10.80
C LYS A 23 -2.14 3.67 -10.63
N PRO A 24 -2.97 3.48 -11.66
CA PRO A 24 -4.11 2.58 -11.53
C PRO A 24 -3.65 1.17 -11.21
N ILE A 25 -4.41 0.50 -10.34
CA ILE A 25 -4.08 -0.85 -9.94
C ILE A 25 -5.34 -1.70 -9.89
N LYS A 26 -5.26 -2.91 -10.45
CA LYS A 26 -6.37 -3.83 -10.46
C LYS A 26 -6.17 -4.87 -9.36
N ILE A 27 -7.19 -5.05 -8.55
CA ILE A 27 -7.15 -5.94 -7.39
C ILE A 27 -8.28 -6.94 -7.50
N ASP A 28 -8.01 -8.20 -7.17
CA ASP A 28 -9.04 -9.24 -7.08
C ASP A 28 -9.60 -9.21 -5.66
N GLY A 29 -10.81 -8.70 -5.52
CA GLY A 29 -11.49 -8.63 -4.24
C GLY A 29 -12.41 -9.81 -4.00
N PRO A 30 -12.99 -9.89 -2.80
CA PRO A 30 -13.88 -11.01 -2.46
C PRO A 30 -15.16 -11.04 -3.31
N THR A 31 -15.60 -9.91 -3.83
CA THR A 31 -16.80 -9.83 -4.66
C THR A 31 -16.47 -9.69 -6.15
N GLY A 32 -15.18 -9.79 -6.51
CA GLY A 32 -14.75 -9.69 -7.90
C GLY A 32 -13.64 -8.67 -8.06
N PRO A 33 -13.09 -8.54 -9.28
CA PRO A 33 -12.02 -7.59 -9.54
C PRO A 33 -12.53 -6.15 -9.48
N PHE A 34 -11.68 -5.26 -9.00
CA PHE A 34 -11.96 -3.83 -9.02
C PHE A 34 -10.67 -3.06 -9.26
N THR A 35 -10.80 -1.80 -9.67
CA THR A 35 -9.65 -0.97 -9.99
C THR A 35 -9.58 0.21 -9.03
N ILE A 36 -8.40 0.43 -8.46
CA ILE A 36 -8.12 1.66 -7.71
C ILE A 36 -7.53 2.63 -8.71
N ARG A 37 -8.18 3.77 -8.89
CA ARG A 37 -7.77 4.75 -9.89
C ARG A 37 -6.67 5.66 -9.34
N GLN A 38 -5.90 6.20 -10.25
CA GLN A 38 -4.92 7.22 -9.92
C GLN A 38 -5.62 8.42 -9.25
N GLY A 39 -5.02 8.93 -8.19
CA GLY A 39 -5.56 10.07 -7.47
C GLY A 39 -6.43 9.73 -6.29
N VAL A 40 -6.82 8.46 -6.13
CA VAL A 40 -7.60 8.05 -4.97
C VAL A 40 -6.74 8.14 -3.72
N ILE A 41 -7.31 8.71 -2.66
CA ILE A 41 -6.59 8.91 -1.40
C ILE A 41 -7.23 8.04 -0.32
N PHE A 42 -6.40 7.32 0.42
CA PHE A 42 -6.82 6.50 1.54
C PHE A 42 -6.33 7.12 2.83
N ASN A 43 -7.27 7.66 3.60
CA ASN A 43 -6.95 8.26 4.90
C ASN A 43 -6.88 7.17 5.97
N PRO A 44 -6.09 7.40 7.04
CA PRO A 44 -6.11 6.47 8.17
C PRO A 44 -7.52 6.34 8.72
N GLY A 45 -7.95 5.11 8.96
CA GLY A 45 -9.30 4.84 9.43
C GLY A 45 -10.34 4.62 8.34
N ALA A 46 -10.08 5.06 7.11
CA ALA A 46 -10.97 4.79 5.99
C ALA A 46 -10.83 3.35 5.56
N ARG A 47 -11.95 2.68 5.36
CA ARG A 47 -11.94 1.25 5.03
C ARG A 47 -12.34 1.01 3.59
N LEU A 48 -11.61 0.09 2.96
CA LEU A 48 -11.95 -0.44 1.65
C LEU A 48 -12.11 -1.95 1.80
N LEU A 49 -13.29 -2.46 1.50
CA LEU A 49 -13.61 -3.89 1.65
C LEU A 49 -13.34 -4.39 3.06
N GLY A 50 -13.63 -3.55 4.06
CA GLY A 50 -13.44 -3.92 5.45
C GLY A 50 -12.03 -3.76 5.98
N LEU A 51 -11.10 -3.28 5.15
CA LEU A 51 -9.70 -3.09 5.52
C LEU A 51 -9.37 -1.61 5.63
N ASP A 52 -8.61 -1.26 6.65
CA ASP A 52 -7.99 0.06 6.75
C ASP A 52 -6.76 0.04 5.85
N LEU A 53 -6.94 0.47 4.60
CA LEU A 53 -5.90 0.31 3.59
C LEU A 53 -4.66 1.14 3.90
N ALA A 54 -4.83 2.34 4.46
CA ALA A 54 -3.68 3.16 4.84
C ALA A 54 -2.83 2.45 5.87
N LYS A 55 -3.47 1.82 6.86
CA LYS A 55 -2.76 1.07 7.87
C LYS A 55 -2.05 -0.15 7.28
N GLU A 56 -2.69 -0.83 6.35
CA GLU A 56 -2.07 -1.97 5.67
C GLU A 56 -0.88 -1.54 4.83
N LEU A 57 -0.97 -0.42 4.15
CA LEU A 57 0.14 0.10 3.38
C LEU A 57 1.30 0.52 4.29
N ASP A 58 1.02 1.12 5.43
CA ASP A 58 2.05 1.45 6.41
C ASP A 58 2.76 0.19 6.90
N ARG A 59 1.99 -0.87 7.18
CA ARG A 59 2.54 -2.14 7.63
C ARG A 59 3.43 -2.77 6.57
N MET A 60 2.96 -2.76 5.32
CA MET A 60 3.72 -3.32 4.21
C MET A 60 5.02 -2.54 3.99
N ALA A 61 4.95 -1.21 4.06
CA ALA A 61 6.13 -0.37 3.90
C ALA A 61 7.13 -0.62 5.02
N ALA A 62 6.65 -0.80 6.24
CA ALA A 62 7.52 -1.10 7.37
C ALA A 62 8.20 -2.45 7.19
N GLU A 63 7.47 -3.45 6.70
CA GLU A 63 8.04 -4.78 6.46
C GLU A 63 9.13 -4.74 5.40
N GLU A 64 8.89 -4.00 4.31
CA GLU A 64 9.90 -3.86 3.27
C GLU A 64 11.14 -3.15 3.80
N ARG A 65 10.93 -2.11 4.59
CA ARG A 65 12.04 -1.35 5.17
C ARG A 65 12.84 -2.19 6.16
N ILE A 66 12.15 -2.97 6.98
CA ILE A 66 12.81 -3.86 7.93
C ILE A 66 13.66 -4.90 7.22
N GLY A 67 13.15 -5.46 6.13
CA GLY A 67 13.89 -6.41 5.34
C GLY A 67 15.19 -5.82 4.82
N GLN A 68 15.12 -4.61 4.27
CA GLN A 68 16.30 -3.93 3.77
C GLN A 68 17.26 -3.56 4.89
N ASN A 69 16.72 -3.09 5.99
CA ASN A 69 17.54 -2.68 7.13
C ASN A 69 18.24 -3.87 7.77
N SER A 70 17.59 -5.03 7.78
CA SER A 70 18.22 -6.23 8.31
C SER A 70 19.50 -6.54 7.57
N VAL A 71 19.47 -6.42 6.25
CA VAL A 71 20.67 -6.64 5.45
C VAL A 71 21.75 -5.63 5.80
N LEU A 72 21.37 -4.38 5.92
CA LEU A 72 22.34 -3.33 6.23
C LEU A 72 22.95 -3.48 7.61
N ARG A 73 22.14 -3.88 8.58
CA ARG A 73 22.66 -4.01 9.95
C ARG A 73 23.61 -5.15 10.11
N GLN A 74 23.53 -6.12 9.26
CA GLN A 74 24.43 -7.26 9.32
C GLN A 74 25.77 -6.99 8.70
N SER A 75 25.89 -5.91 7.99
CA SER A 75 27.14 -5.55 7.35
C SER A 75 28.07 -4.76 8.26
#